data_4fad3dc652024aa673532e9b918fd29b
#
_entry.id   4fad3dc652024aa673532e9b918fd29b
#
_cell.length_a   1.000
_cell.length_b   1.000
_cell.length_c   1.000
_cell.angle_alpha   90.00
_cell.angle_beta   90.00
_cell.angle_gamma   90.00
#
_symmetry.space_group_name_H-M   'P 1'
#
loop_
_entity.id
_entity.type
_entity.pdbx_description
1 polymer ?
#
loop_
_entity_poly.entity_id
_entity_poly.type
_entity_poly.pdbx_seq_one_letter_code
_entity_poly.pdbx_strand_id
1 'polypeptide(L)'
;MKTQHNHLLQRTYLVLVFGFMYLPIAVLIAYSFNENKSRAVFTGLSLKWYASLFHNEMILSALGLSLVLAFVSAIIATVLGTLATIGINSMSRKAQLIINNISYVPVVNPEIITGVSLMLLFVIVQKMGIGGENGVFGWITLLIAHITFNVPYVIFNVGPKLRQLDGSLYNAALDLGCTPRQAFFKVILPQLSPAIMSAFLICLTYSIDDFMISYFNCGTMQTLPIAIYSMTRKKVSPEINALSAIIFLVILAIILTSNAMDSRAYKRNQKAIRRAAAEQ
;
A
#
# COMPACT_ATOMS: atom_id res chain seq x y z
N MET A 1 3.57 -31.04 33.43
CA MET A 1 2.22 -31.19 32.81
C MET A 1 1.43 -29.90 32.58
N LYS A 2 1.76 -28.75 33.19
CA LYS A 2 1.05 -27.46 32.96
C LYS A 2 1.32 -26.79 31.59
N THR A 3 2.42 -27.07 30.93
CA THR A 3 2.82 -26.41 29.68
C THR A 3 2.09 -26.90 28.42
N GLN A 4 1.69 -28.18 28.37
CA GLN A 4 0.97 -28.73 27.20
C GLN A 4 -0.49 -28.24 27.10
N HIS A 5 -1.14 -28.01 28.25
CA HIS A 5 -2.54 -27.53 28.26
C HIS A 5 -2.66 -26.08 27.76
N ASN A 6 -1.65 -25.24 28.04
CA ASN A 6 -1.60 -23.86 27.56
C ASN A 6 -1.40 -23.77 26.03
N HIS A 7 -0.64 -24.71 25.43
CA HIS A 7 -0.44 -24.73 23.98
C HIS A 7 -1.71 -25.12 23.20
N LEU A 8 -2.52 -26.02 23.77
CA LEU A 8 -3.80 -26.41 23.14
C LEU A 8 -4.78 -25.24 23.16
N LEU A 9 -4.95 -24.61 24.32
CA LEU A 9 -5.79 -23.42 24.48
C LEU A 9 -5.35 -22.27 23.56
N GLN A 10 -4.05 -22.01 23.48
CA GLN A 10 -3.50 -20.98 22.58
C GLN A 10 -3.78 -21.30 21.10
N ARG A 11 -3.59 -22.55 20.68
CA ARG A 11 -3.88 -22.98 19.31
C ARG A 11 -5.37 -22.87 18.99
N THR A 12 -6.23 -23.34 19.89
CA THR A 12 -7.70 -23.24 19.71
C THR A 12 -8.14 -21.78 19.62
N TYR A 13 -7.62 -20.91 20.48
CA TYR A 13 -7.89 -19.48 20.44
C TYR A 13 -7.46 -18.86 19.10
N LEU A 14 -6.23 -19.14 18.64
CA LEU A 14 -5.74 -18.65 17.35
C LEU A 14 -6.61 -19.14 16.19
N VAL A 15 -6.97 -20.42 16.16
CA VAL A 15 -7.84 -20.98 15.12
C VAL A 15 -9.21 -20.33 15.11
N LEU A 16 -9.80 -20.08 16.29
CA LEU A 16 -11.09 -19.39 16.39
C LEU A 16 -11.01 -17.94 15.90
N VAL A 17 -9.98 -17.20 16.32
CA VAL A 17 -9.80 -15.81 15.90
C VAL A 17 -9.58 -15.71 14.39
N PHE A 18 -8.65 -16.50 13.85
CA PHE A 18 -8.40 -16.50 12.40
C PHE A 18 -9.61 -17.04 11.63
N GLY A 19 -10.26 -18.09 12.11
CA GLY A 19 -11.49 -18.60 11.51
C GLY A 19 -12.57 -17.52 11.42
N PHE A 20 -12.81 -16.78 12.51
CA PHE A 20 -13.77 -15.68 12.54
C PHE A 20 -13.38 -14.54 11.57
N MET A 21 -12.10 -14.18 11.51
CA MET A 21 -11.61 -13.12 10.62
C MET A 21 -11.72 -13.49 9.13
N TYR A 22 -11.41 -14.74 8.78
CA TYR A 22 -11.42 -15.19 7.39
C TYR A 22 -12.76 -15.76 6.92
N LEU A 23 -13.68 -16.06 7.83
CA LEU A 23 -15.01 -16.61 7.49
C LEU A 23 -15.78 -15.74 6.48
N PRO A 24 -15.88 -14.40 6.63
CA PRO A 24 -16.57 -13.56 5.66
C PRO A 24 -15.95 -13.65 4.27
N ILE A 25 -14.62 -13.72 4.20
CA ILE A 25 -13.88 -13.84 2.92
C ILE A 25 -14.15 -15.21 2.29
N ALA A 26 -14.12 -16.28 3.09
CA ALA A 26 -14.43 -17.63 2.62
C ALA A 26 -15.87 -17.73 2.08
N VAL A 27 -16.83 -17.11 2.75
CA VAL A 27 -18.23 -17.03 2.29
C VAL A 27 -18.31 -16.27 0.97
N LEU A 28 -17.62 -15.12 0.85
CA LEU A 28 -17.58 -14.32 -0.38
C LEU A 28 -17.00 -15.15 -1.54
N ILE A 29 -15.89 -15.87 -1.31
CA ILE A 29 -15.28 -16.76 -2.31
C ILE A 29 -16.26 -17.89 -2.69
N ALA A 30 -16.94 -18.51 -1.73
CA ALA A 30 -17.93 -19.55 -2.03
C ALA A 30 -19.08 -19.01 -2.90
N TYR A 31 -19.60 -17.83 -2.56
CA TYR A 31 -20.67 -17.19 -3.34
C TYR A 31 -20.20 -16.62 -4.69
N SER A 32 -18.92 -16.44 -4.93
CA SER A 32 -18.39 -16.07 -6.25
C SER A 32 -18.61 -17.16 -7.31
N PHE A 33 -18.76 -18.42 -6.87
CA PHE A 33 -19.07 -19.57 -7.74
C PHE A 33 -20.56 -19.86 -7.83
N ASN A 34 -21.43 -19.15 -7.08
CA ASN A 34 -22.87 -19.41 -7.11
C ASN A 34 -23.45 -19.02 -8.47
N GLU A 35 -24.19 -19.92 -9.11
CA GLU A 35 -24.85 -19.64 -10.40
C GLU A 35 -25.93 -18.57 -10.29
N ASN A 36 -26.63 -18.48 -9.17
CA ASN A 36 -27.73 -17.55 -8.94
C ASN A 36 -27.23 -16.13 -8.63
N LYS A 37 -27.99 -15.13 -9.06
CA LYS A 37 -27.81 -13.73 -8.65
C LYS A 37 -28.17 -13.48 -7.19
N SER A 38 -28.99 -14.34 -6.60
CA SER A 38 -29.41 -14.24 -5.20
C SER A 38 -28.32 -14.73 -4.27
N ARG A 39 -28.08 -13.96 -3.20
CA ARG A 39 -27.17 -14.37 -2.09
C ARG A 39 -27.86 -15.27 -1.07
N ALA A 40 -29.18 -15.40 -1.12
CA ALA A 40 -29.93 -16.20 -0.16
C ALA A 40 -29.95 -17.68 -0.51
N VAL A 41 -29.72 -18.03 -1.79
CA VAL A 41 -29.86 -19.41 -2.27
C VAL A 41 -28.61 -19.78 -3.08
N PHE A 42 -27.96 -20.85 -2.71
CA PHE A 42 -26.87 -21.45 -3.49
C PHE A 42 -27.48 -22.53 -4.41
N THR A 43 -27.43 -22.29 -5.74
CA THR A 43 -28.10 -23.15 -6.73
C THR A 43 -27.16 -24.06 -7.50
N GLY A 44 -25.85 -23.77 -7.50
CA GLY A 44 -24.85 -24.58 -8.21
C GLY A 44 -23.54 -23.85 -8.38
N LEU A 45 -22.50 -24.57 -8.80
CA LEU A 45 -21.18 -24.02 -9.08
C LEU A 45 -21.12 -23.55 -10.54
N SER A 46 -20.72 -22.29 -10.75
CA SER A 46 -20.57 -21.70 -12.07
C SER A 46 -19.43 -20.68 -12.11
N LEU A 47 -18.71 -20.61 -13.22
CA LEU A 47 -17.69 -19.60 -13.50
C LEU A 47 -18.24 -18.39 -14.30
N LYS A 48 -19.54 -18.33 -14.49
CA LYS A 48 -20.23 -17.30 -15.30
C LYS A 48 -19.85 -15.86 -14.88
N TRP A 49 -19.75 -15.61 -13.59
CA TRP A 49 -19.42 -14.27 -13.07
C TRP A 49 -17.98 -13.86 -13.34
N TYR A 50 -17.06 -14.83 -13.37
CA TYR A 50 -15.68 -14.58 -13.78
C TYR A 50 -15.61 -14.23 -15.27
N ALA A 51 -16.34 -14.95 -16.13
CA ALA A 51 -16.43 -14.61 -17.55
C ALA A 51 -17.07 -13.23 -17.77
N SER A 52 -18.17 -12.92 -17.06
CA SER A 52 -18.83 -11.61 -17.11
C SER A 52 -17.92 -10.48 -16.68
N LEU A 53 -17.11 -10.70 -15.62
CA LEU A 53 -16.15 -9.72 -15.10
C LEU A 53 -15.15 -9.27 -16.17
N PHE A 54 -14.60 -10.20 -16.95
CA PHE A 54 -13.63 -9.88 -18.01
C PHE A 54 -14.23 -9.16 -19.22
N HIS A 55 -15.58 -9.12 -19.33
CA HIS A 55 -16.29 -8.35 -20.35
C HIS A 55 -16.88 -7.05 -19.80
N ASN A 56 -16.70 -6.77 -18.52
CA ASN A 56 -17.21 -5.55 -17.89
C ASN A 56 -16.19 -4.41 -18.03
N GLU A 57 -16.35 -3.60 -19.07
CA GLU A 57 -15.44 -2.48 -19.38
C GLU A 57 -15.31 -1.48 -18.22
N MET A 58 -16.39 -1.24 -17.46
CA MET A 58 -16.38 -0.32 -16.31
C MET A 58 -15.42 -0.83 -15.23
N ILE A 59 -15.45 -2.11 -14.89
CA ILE A 59 -14.57 -2.70 -13.87
C ILE A 59 -13.13 -2.73 -14.35
N LEU A 60 -12.90 -3.13 -15.61
CA LEU A 60 -11.56 -3.23 -16.17
C LEU A 60 -10.90 -1.86 -16.29
N SER A 61 -11.63 -0.83 -16.73
CA SER A 61 -11.13 0.54 -16.80
C SER A 61 -10.84 1.11 -15.40
N ALA A 62 -11.72 0.86 -14.42
CA ALA A 62 -11.53 1.28 -13.04
C ALA A 62 -10.32 0.57 -12.39
N LEU A 63 -10.13 -0.71 -12.67
CA LEU A 63 -8.95 -1.48 -12.21
C LEU A 63 -7.67 -0.91 -12.85
N GLY A 64 -7.66 -0.71 -14.16
CA GLY A 64 -6.53 -0.12 -14.87
C GLY A 64 -6.16 1.25 -14.32
N LEU A 65 -7.16 2.12 -14.14
CA LEU A 65 -6.97 3.45 -13.54
C LEU A 65 -6.35 3.35 -12.14
N SER A 66 -6.91 2.50 -11.26
CA SER A 66 -6.40 2.34 -9.89
C SER A 66 -4.98 1.83 -9.85
N LEU A 67 -4.62 0.86 -10.69
CA LEU A 67 -3.25 0.31 -10.74
C LEU A 67 -2.24 1.35 -11.23
N VAL A 68 -2.56 2.08 -12.31
CA VAL A 68 -1.67 3.14 -12.83
C VAL A 68 -1.53 4.26 -11.82
N LEU A 69 -2.65 4.72 -11.24
CA LEU A 69 -2.65 5.76 -10.20
C LEU A 69 -1.80 5.36 -9.00
N ALA A 70 -2.02 4.17 -8.47
CA ALA A 70 -1.30 3.67 -7.31
C ALA A 70 0.20 3.54 -7.58
N PHE A 71 0.58 3.01 -8.75
CA PHE A 71 1.98 2.84 -9.11
C PHE A 71 2.69 4.18 -9.29
N VAL A 72 2.09 5.12 -10.03
CA VAL A 72 2.67 6.44 -10.30
C VAL A 72 2.75 7.26 -9.01
N SER A 73 1.66 7.30 -8.22
CA SER A 73 1.64 8.04 -6.95
C SER A 73 2.63 7.46 -5.93
N ALA A 74 2.74 6.12 -5.83
CA ALA A 74 3.68 5.48 -4.93
C ALA A 74 5.14 5.77 -5.30
N ILE A 75 5.50 5.76 -6.59
CA ILE A 75 6.86 6.14 -7.03
C ILE A 75 7.17 7.58 -6.63
N ILE A 76 6.28 8.52 -7.01
CA ILE A 76 6.51 9.93 -6.75
C ILE A 76 6.56 10.21 -5.24
N ALA A 77 5.61 9.66 -4.48
CA ALA A 77 5.58 9.82 -3.03
C ALA A 77 6.82 9.22 -2.35
N THR A 78 7.30 8.06 -2.82
CA THR A 78 8.51 7.42 -2.27
C THR A 78 9.74 8.27 -2.53
N VAL A 79 9.89 8.81 -3.73
CA VAL A 79 11.01 9.72 -4.03
C VAL A 79 10.93 10.99 -3.18
N LEU A 80 9.79 11.68 -3.18
CA LEU A 80 9.60 12.91 -2.42
C LEU A 80 9.75 12.70 -0.92
N GLY A 81 9.14 11.66 -0.36
CA GLY A 81 9.21 11.33 1.06
C GLY A 81 10.60 10.90 1.51
N THR A 82 11.36 10.18 0.66
CA THR A 82 12.77 9.84 0.94
C THR A 82 13.64 11.09 0.95
N LEU A 83 13.50 11.97 -0.05
CA LEU A 83 14.22 13.25 -0.09
C LEU A 83 13.85 14.14 1.10
N ALA A 84 12.57 14.22 1.46
CA ALA A 84 12.10 14.92 2.64
C ALA A 84 12.73 14.36 3.92
N THR A 85 12.77 13.03 4.06
CA THR A 85 13.37 12.35 5.22
C THR A 85 14.85 12.70 5.38
N ILE A 86 15.61 12.70 4.28
CA ILE A 86 17.03 13.07 4.27
C ILE A 86 17.20 14.54 4.67
N GLY A 87 16.38 15.42 4.08
CA GLY A 87 16.36 16.84 4.42
C GLY A 87 16.03 17.08 5.90
N ILE A 88 15.00 16.43 6.44
CA ILE A 88 14.63 16.53 7.85
C ILE A 88 15.77 16.08 8.75
N ASN A 89 16.44 14.97 8.41
CA ASN A 89 17.53 14.43 9.22
C ASN A 89 18.77 15.36 9.29
N SER A 90 18.95 16.23 8.30
CA SER A 90 20.02 17.24 8.29
C SER A 90 19.72 18.52 9.09
N MET A 91 18.47 18.70 9.56
CA MET A 91 18.03 19.88 10.29
C MET A 91 18.39 19.81 11.78
N SER A 92 18.24 20.95 12.48
CA SER A 92 18.37 20.99 13.94
C SER A 92 17.33 20.10 14.63
N ARG A 93 17.64 19.57 15.81
CA ARG A 93 16.72 18.69 16.59
C ARG A 93 15.33 19.30 16.81
N LYS A 94 15.25 20.62 17.06
CA LYS A 94 13.97 21.33 17.23
C LYS A 94 13.15 21.32 15.94
N ALA A 95 13.79 21.63 14.79
CA ALA A 95 13.14 21.59 13.48
C ALA A 95 12.67 20.17 13.13
N GLN A 96 13.48 19.14 13.38
CA GLN A 96 13.10 17.75 13.18
C GLN A 96 11.85 17.39 13.98
N LEU A 97 11.77 17.76 15.27
CA LEU A 97 10.59 17.49 16.11
C LEU A 97 9.34 18.17 15.56
N ILE A 98 9.43 19.45 15.19
CA ILE A 98 8.28 20.21 14.67
C ILE A 98 7.80 19.60 13.35
N ILE A 99 8.70 19.36 12.40
CA ILE A 99 8.33 18.83 11.07
C ILE A 99 7.80 17.43 11.19
N ASN A 100 8.40 16.54 12.00
CA ASN A 100 7.88 15.20 12.21
C ASN A 100 6.48 15.22 12.82
N ASN A 101 6.22 16.09 13.81
CA ASN A 101 4.89 16.21 14.41
C ASN A 101 3.86 16.73 13.38
N ILE A 102 4.21 17.73 12.57
CA ILE A 102 3.34 18.23 11.50
C ILE A 102 3.08 17.12 10.46
N SER A 103 4.11 16.38 10.07
CA SER A 103 3.96 15.26 9.13
C SER A 103 3.13 14.10 9.70
N TYR A 104 3.00 14.01 11.02
CA TYR A 104 2.17 13.00 11.69
C TYR A 104 0.68 13.31 11.63
N VAL A 105 0.30 14.59 11.54
CA VAL A 105 -1.10 15.02 11.52
C VAL A 105 -1.91 14.33 10.43
N PRO A 106 -1.49 14.26 9.14
CA PRO A 106 -2.25 13.56 8.11
C PRO A 106 -2.40 12.05 8.35
N VAL A 107 -1.45 11.42 9.05
CA VAL A 107 -1.49 9.97 9.33
C VAL A 107 -2.53 9.61 10.39
N VAL A 108 -2.72 10.49 11.38
CA VAL A 108 -3.71 10.30 12.46
C VAL A 108 -5.09 10.81 12.07
N ASN A 109 -5.13 11.74 11.12
CA ASN A 109 -6.37 12.39 10.70
C ASN A 109 -7.23 11.39 9.89
N PRO A 110 -8.55 11.31 10.13
CA PRO A 110 -9.44 10.49 9.31
C PRO A 110 -9.33 10.86 7.82
N GLU A 111 -9.23 9.85 6.96
CA GLU A 111 -9.04 10.02 5.50
C GLU A 111 -10.11 10.92 4.86
N ILE A 112 -11.34 10.87 5.37
CA ILE A 112 -12.44 11.71 4.90
C ILE A 112 -12.12 13.21 5.07
N ILE A 113 -11.49 13.60 6.18
CA ILE A 113 -11.12 15.01 6.43
C ILE A 113 -10.04 15.44 5.44
N THR A 114 -9.05 14.59 5.21
CA THR A 114 -7.99 14.84 4.23
C THR A 114 -8.57 14.96 2.81
N GLY A 115 -9.46 14.03 2.43
CA GLY A 115 -10.12 14.04 1.12
C GLY A 115 -10.96 15.30 0.88
N VAL A 116 -11.78 15.70 1.87
CA VAL A 116 -12.60 16.93 1.79
C VAL A 116 -11.72 18.18 1.78
N SER A 117 -10.66 18.23 2.58
CA SER A 117 -9.74 19.39 2.61
C SER A 117 -9.05 19.59 1.26
N LEU A 118 -8.59 18.51 0.63
CA LEU A 118 -7.99 18.56 -0.71
C LEU A 118 -9.03 18.97 -1.75
N MET A 119 -10.24 18.43 -1.68
CA MET A 119 -11.34 18.85 -2.57
C MET A 119 -11.59 20.35 -2.47
N LEU A 120 -11.70 20.90 -1.25
CA LEU A 120 -11.89 22.34 -1.05
C LEU A 120 -10.72 23.16 -1.60
N LEU A 121 -9.50 22.70 -1.41
CA LEU A 121 -8.30 23.33 -2.00
C LEU A 121 -8.41 23.36 -3.53
N PHE A 122 -8.77 22.26 -4.18
CA PHE A 122 -8.93 22.19 -5.63
C PHE A 122 -10.07 23.05 -6.14
N VAL A 123 -11.19 23.17 -5.39
CA VAL A 123 -12.27 24.13 -5.72
C VAL A 123 -11.75 25.57 -5.69
N ILE A 124 -10.91 25.94 -4.73
CA ILE A 124 -10.31 27.28 -4.68
C ILE A 124 -9.41 27.49 -5.90
N VAL A 125 -8.55 26.53 -6.23
CA VAL A 125 -7.66 26.56 -7.40
C VAL A 125 -8.49 26.73 -8.70
N GLN A 126 -9.61 26.03 -8.82
CA GLN A 126 -10.54 26.16 -9.95
C GLN A 126 -11.12 27.57 -10.05
N LYS A 127 -11.53 28.17 -8.92
CA LYS A 127 -12.02 29.55 -8.89
C LYS A 127 -10.98 30.60 -9.26
N MET A 128 -9.71 30.29 -9.12
CA MET A 128 -8.59 31.12 -9.58
C MET A 128 -8.33 31.03 -11.10
N GLY A 129 -9.19 30.31 -11.85
CA GLY A 129 -9.10 30.15 -13.30
C GLY A 129 -8.12 29.07 -13.76
N ILE A 130 -7.62 28.23 -12.85
CA ILE A 130 -6.73 27.13 -13.16
C ILE A 130 -7.61 25.88 -13.45
N GLY A 131 -7.45 25.26 -14.63
CA GLY A 131 -8.16 24.01 -14.99
C GLY A 131 -9.01 24.07 -16.25
N GLY A 132 -9.15 25.24 -16.88
CA GLY A 132 -9.88 25.43 -18.14
C GLY A 132 -11.38 25.08 -18.05
N GLU A 133 -12.02 24.91 -19.21
CA GLU A 133 -13.47 24.66 -19.33
C GLU A 133 -13.91 23.30 -18.72
N ASN A 134 -13.01 22.32 -18.63
CA ASN A 134 -13.31 20.98 -18.09
C ASN A 134 -13.18 20.88 -16.56
N GLY A 135 -12.84 21.98 -15.89
CA GLY A 135 -12.58 21.99 -14.45
C GLY A 135 -11.23 21.44 -14.06
N VAL A 136 -10.93 21.43 -12.76
CA VAL A 136 -9.64 20.96 -12.20
C VAL A 136 -9.68 19.48 -11.87
N PHE A 137 -10.87 18.95 -11.54
CA PHE A 137 -11.03 17.59 -11.05
C PHE A 137 -10.80 16.55 -12.14
N GLY A 138 -9.94 15.56 -11.86
CA GLY A 138 -9.59 14.48 -12.76
C GLY A 138 -8.30 13.78 -12.36
N TRP A 139 -7.55 13.29 -13.34
CA TRP A 139 -6.33 12.54 -13.12
C TRP A 139 -5.28 13.29 -12.27
N ILE A 140 -5.08 14.59 -12.55
CA ILE A 140 -4.03 15.38 -11.87
C ILE A 140 -4.38 15.61 -10.40
N THR A 141 -5.62 16.00 -10.09
CA THR A 141 -6.06 16.22 -8.71
C THR A 141 -6.06 14.92 -7.92
N LEU A 142 -6.48 13.83 -8.55
CA LEU A 142 -6.45 12.51 -7.97
C LEU A 142 -5.01 12.06 -7.67
N LEU A 143 -4.08 12.27 -8.62
CA LEU A 143 -2.66 11.96 -8.44
C LEU A 143 -2.02 12.81 -7.32
N ILE A 144 -2.25 14.12 -7.31
CA ILE A 144 -1.74 15.01 -6.26
C ILE A 144 -2.29 14.59 -4.89
N ALA A 145 -3.57 14.25 -4.80
CA ALA A 145 -4.18 13.80 -3.57
C ALA A 145 -3.51 12.52 -3.04
N HIS A 146 -3.29 11.53 -3.91
CA HIS A 146 -2.61 10.28 -3.55
C HIS A 146 -1.14 10.49 -3.15
N ILE A 147 -0.40 11.37 -3.84
CA ILE A 147 0.95 11.72 -3.45
C ILE A 147 0.95 12.38 -2.07
N THR A 148 0.05 13.34 -1.84
CA THR A 148 0.00 14.14 -0.61
C THR A 148 -0.21 13.28 0.62
N PHE A 149 -1.14 12.32 0.58
CA PHE A 149 -1.37 11.47 1.75
C PHE A 149 -0.32 10.37 1.92
N ASN A 150 0.35 9.94 0.83
CA ASN A 150 1.39 8.90 0.88
C ASN A 150 2.74 9.41 1.43
N VAL A 151 3.14 10.66 1.14
CA VAL A 151 4.44 11.21 1.56
C VAL A 151 4.73 11.04 3.06
N PRO A 152 3.82 11.32 3.99
CA PRO A 152 4.03 11.10 5.42
C PRO A 152 4.38 9.65 5.77
N TYR A 153 3.73 8.66 5.15
CA TYR A 153 4.02 7.25 5.39
C TYR A 153 5.45 6.87 4.98
N VAL A 154 5.94 7.46 3.89
CA VAL A 154 7.35 7.27 3.48
C VAL A 154 8.30 7.86 4.52
N ILE A 155 8.03 9.08 5.00
CA ILE A 155 8.86 9.74 6.03
C ILE A 155 8.94 8.86 7.28
N PHE A 156 7.82 8.29 7.73
CA PHE A 156 7.77 7.45 8.92
C PHE A 156 8.36 6.06 8.74
N ASN A 157 8.42 5.55 7.52
CA ASN A 157 9.02 4.26 7.23
C ASN A 157 10.54 4.36 7.04
N VAL A 158 10.99 5.35 6.28
CA VAL A 158 12.42 5.54 5.94
C VAL A 158 13.17 6.24 7.08
N GLY A 159 12.53 7.15 7.82
CA GLY A 159 13.16 7.96 8.86
C GLY A 159 13.83 7.16 9.98
N PRO A 160 13.15 6.18 10.61
CA PRO A 160 13.78 5.33 11.62
C PRO A 160 14.99 4.57 11.10
N LYS A 161 14.94 4.07 9.87
CA LYS A 161 16.07 3.36 9.25
C LYS A 161 17.25 4.29 9.02
N LEU A 162 17.01 5.50 8.52
CA LEU A 162 18.07 6.50 8.33
C LEU A 162 18.76 6.85 9.66
N ARG A 163 18.00 6.99 10.75
CA ARG A 163 18.56 7.27 12.08
C ARG A 163 19.34 6.10 12.71
N GLN A 164 19.06 4.87 12.26
CA GLN A 164 19.77 3.66 12.71
C GLN A 164 21.07 3.42 11.96
N LEU A 165 21.30 4.10 10.83
CA LEU A 165 22.56 3.97 10.11
C LEU A 165 23.71 4.56 10.93
N ASP A 166 24.82 3.83 10.94
CA ASP A 166 26.04 4.32 11.57
C ASP A 166 26.60 5.50 10.74
N GLY A 167 26.65 6.69 11.36
CA GLY A 167 27.18 7.89 10.73
C GLY A 167 28.66 7.74 10.33
N SER A 168 29.39 6.83 10.92
CA SER A 168 30.81 6.55 10.58
C SER A 168 30.95 6.01 9.15
N LEU A 169 29.96 5.31 8.62
CA LEU A 169 29.98 4.76 7.26
C LEU A 169 30.10 5.84 6.18
N TYR A 170 29.40 6.94 6.36
CA TYR A 170 29.48 8.08 5.44
C TYR A 170 30.88 8.72 5.50
N ASN A 171 31.41 8.96 6.70
CA ASN A 171 32.75 9.54 6.89
C ASN A 171 33.84 8.59 6.36
N ALA A 172 33.77 7.30 6.66
CA ALA A 172 34.70 6.31 6.12
C ALA A 172 34.71 6.28 4.57
N ALA A 173 33.57 6.45 3.94
CA ALA A 173 33.49 6.54 2.48
C ALA A 173 34.20 7.80 1.95
N LEU A 174 34.07 8.94 2.64
CA LEU A 174 34.80 10.17 2.29
C LEU A 174 36.30 10.02 2.49
N ASP A 175 36.74 9.40 3.59
CA ASP A 175 38.16 9.13 3.92
C ASP A 175 38.81 8.21 2.86
N LEU A 176 38.02 7.31 2.28
CA LEU A 176 38.43 6.45 1.16
C LEU A 176 38.40 7.15 -0.22
N GLY A 177 38.21 8.49 -0.24
CA GLY A 177 38.26 9.31 -1.46
C GLY A 177 36.95 9.38 -2.24
N CYS A 178 35.82 8.91 -1.69
CA CYS A 178 34.52 9.13 -2.33
C CYS A 178 34.11 10.60 -2.26
N THR A 179 33.53 11.13 -3.35
CA THR A 179 32.83 12.41 -3.27
C THR A 179 31.55 12.25 -2.42
N PRO A 180 30.99 13.35 -1.86
CA PRO A 180 29.73 13.30 -1.08
C PRO A 180 28.58 12.60 -1.82
N ARG A 181 28.46 12.83 -3.13
CA ARG A 181 27.46 12.14 -3.97
C ARG A 181 27.73 10.64 -4.07
N GLN A 182 28.98 10.24 -4.26
CA GLN A 182 29.36 8.83 -4.34
C GLN A 182 29.14 8.13 -2.99
N ALA A 183 29.49 8.74 -1.87
CA ALA A 183 29.25 8.21 -0.53
C ALA A 183 27.74 8.00 -0.30
N PHE A 184 26.89 8.96 -0.70
CA PHE A 184 25.45 8.82 -0.60
C PHE A 184 24.90 7.66 -1.47
N PHE A 185 25.17 7.69 -2.79
CA PHE A 185 24.59 6.71 -3.71
C PHE A 185 25.18 5.31 -3.59
N LYS A 186 26.47 5.16 -3.23
CA LYS A 186 27.14 3.86 -3.15
C LYS A 186 27.08 3.22 -1.76
N VAL A 187 26.93 4.02 -0.69
CA VAL A 187 27.00 3.51 0.69
C VAL A 187 25.66 3.70 1.42
N ILE A 188 25.12 4.92 1.47
CA ILE A 188 23.93 5.21 2.27
C ILE A 188 22.65 4.70 1.59
N LEU A 189 22.43 5.04 0.33
CA LEU A 189 21.21 4.68 -0.40
C LEU A 189 20.98 3.16 -0.49
N PRO A 190 21.97 2.30 -0.76
CA PRO A 190 21.78 0.85 -0.74
C PRO A 190 21.35 0.31 0.63
N GLN A 191 21.81 0.90 1.73
CA GLN A 191 21.40 0.50 3.08
C GLN A 191 19.99 0.97 3.44
N LEU A 192 19.52 2.05 2.83
CA LEU A 192 18.14 2.52 2.94
C LEU A 192 17.17 1.78 2.01
N SER A 193 17.67 1.15 0.95
CA SER A 193 16.86 0.50 -0.08
C SER A 193 15.77 -0.43 0.46
N PRO A 194 16.00 -1.29 1.49
CA PRO A 194 14.93 -2.13 2.04
C PRO A 194 13.79 -1.32 2.66
N ALA A 195 14.11 -0.22 3.36
CA ALA A 195 13.09 0.66 3.95
C ALA A 195 12.35 1.48 2.88
N ILE A 196 13.05 1.93 1.84
CA ILE A 196 12.46 2.62 0.70
C ILE A 196 11.51 1.70 -0.06
N MET A 197 11.90 0.44 -0.29
CA MET A 197 11.04 -0.55 -0.94
C MET A 197 9.82 -0.88 -0.08
N SER A 198 9.98 -1.03 1.22
CA SER A 198 8.86 -1.22 2.15
C SER A 198 7.89 -0.03 2.12
N ALA A 199 8.41 1.20 2.13
CA ALA A 199 7.61 2.41 2.01
C ALA A 199 6.84 2.47 0.69
N PHE A 200 7.49 2.13 -0.43
CA PHE A 200 6.85 2.05 -1.74
C PHE A 200 5.68 1.05 -1.75
N LEU A 201 5.87 -0.14 -1.19
CA LEU A 201 4.81 -1.16 -1.11
C LEU A 201 3.63 -0.71 -0.23
N ILE A 202 3.90 0.00 0.86
CA ILE A 202 2.86 0.58 1.73
C ILE A 202 2.06 1.63 0.94
N CYS A 203 2.73 2.56 0.27
CA CYS A 203 2.09 3.58 -0.55
C CYS A 203 1.26 2.97 -1.70
N LEU A 204 1.80 1.94 -2.35
CA LEU A 204 1.11 1.21 -3.41
C LEU A 204 -0.18 0.59 -2.88
N THR A 205 -0.11 -0.09 -1.73
CA THR A 205 -1.27 -0.74 -1.11
C THR A 205 -2.33 0.28 -0.73
N TYR A 206 -1.96 1.35 -0.04
CA TYR A 206 -2.89 2.41 0.37
C TYR A 206 -3.53 3.12 -0.81
N SER A 207 -2.82 3.31 -1.92
CA SER A 207 -3.39 3.92 -3.12
C SER A 207 -4.34 3.01 -3.88
N ILE A 208 -4.18 1.67 -3.81
CA ILE A 208 -5.07 0.73 -4.50
C ILE A 208 -6.43 0.65 -3.82
N ASP A 209 -6.47 0.63 -2.49
CA ASP A 209 -7.69 0.43 -1.71
C ASP A 209 -8.33 1.75 -1.23
N ASP A 210 -7.70 2.90 -1.53
CA ASP A 210 -8.26 4.20 -1.15
C ASP A 210 -9.62 4.45 -1.81
N PHE A 211 -10.61 4.66 -0.97
CA PHE A 211 -11.95 5.06 -1.37
C PHE A 211 -12.21 6.54 -1.06
N MET A 212 -11.86 6.98 0.15
CA MET A 212 -12.31 8.27 0.66
C MET A 212 -11.66 9.45 -0.07
N ILE A 213 -10.35 9.44 -0.20
CA ILE A 213 -9.63 10.52 -0.87
C ILE A 213 -9.98 10.54 -2.36
N SER A 214 -10.03 9.36 -2.98
CA SER A 214 -10.45 9.22 -4.37
C SER A 214 -11.86 9.73 -4.60
N TYR A 215 -12.82 9.41 -3.74
CA TYR A 215 -14.24 9.78 -3.91
C TYR A 215 -14.44 11.29 -4.00
N PHE A 216 -13.71 12.07 -3.21
CA PHE A 216 -13.82 13.54 -3.21
C PHE A 216 -13.02 14.22 -4.32
N ASN A 217 -12.00 13.57 -4.90
CA ASN A 217 -11.04 14.22 -5.79
C ASN A 217 -10.97 13.63 -7.21
N CYS A 218 -11.75 12.58 -7.51
CA CYS A 218 -11.69 11.89 -8.81
C CYS A 218 -12.43 12.59 -9.96
N GLY A 219 -13.31 13.57 -9.67
CA GLY A 219 -14.16 14.17 -10.70
C GLY A 219 -15.08 13.13 -11.35
N THR A 220 -14.96 12.96 -12.66
CA THR A 220 -15.72 11.96 -13.44
C THR A 220 -15.05 10.59 -13.51
N MET A 221 -13.82 10.45 -13.02
CA MET A 221 -13.08 9.21 -13.05
C MET A 221 -13.55 8.25 -11.95
N GLN A 222 -13.44 6.95 -12.19
CA GLN A 222 -13.83 5.94 -11.21
C GLN A 222 -12.64 5.03 -10.91
N THR A 223 -12.12 5.10 -9.68
CA THR A 223 -11.18 4.10 -9.17
C THR A 223 -11.93 2.80 -8.84
N LEU A 224 -11.21 1.71 -8.70
CA LEU A 224 -11.80 0.40 -8.41
C LEU A 224 -12.66 0.40 -7.13
N PRO A 225 -12.21 0.98 -5.98
CA PRO A 225 -13.06 1.08 -4.79
C PRO A 225 -14.36 1.87 -5.03
N ILE A 226 -14.31 2.95 -5.82
CA ILE A 226 -15.51 3.73 -6.19
C ILE A 226 -16.43 2.91 -7.07
N ALA A 227 -15.91 2.19 -8.06
CA ALA A 227 -16.69 1.32 -8.93
C ALA A 227 -17.40 0.22 -8.12
N ILE A 228 -16.67 -0.47 -7.22
CA ILE A 228 -17.24 -1.47 -6.31
C ILE A 228 -18.36 -0.85 -5.47
N TYR A 229 -18.13 0.31 -4.87
CA TYR A 229 -19.12 1.02 -4.06
C TYR A 229 -20.37 1.37 -4.86
N SER A 230 -20.22 1.89 -6.09
CA SER A 230 -21.33 2.24 -6.96
C SER A 230 -22.20 1.03 -7.33
N MET A 231 -21.55 -0.13 -7.54
CA MET A 231 -22.25 -1.39 -7.82
C MET A 231 -22.99 -1.92 -6.59
N THR A 232 -22.45 -1.73 -5.38
CA THR A 232 -23.10 -2.18 -4.14
C THR A 232 -24.35 -1.39 -3.81
N ARG A 233 -24.42 -0.10 -4.18
CA ARG A 233 -25.60 0.77 -3.92
C ARG A 233 -26.81 0.46 -4.77
N LYS A 234 -26.64 0.00 -6.02
CA LYS A 234 -27.76 -0.25 -6.96
C LYS A 234 -28.40 -1.62 -6.78
N LYS A 235 -27.62 -2.67 -6.89
CA LYS A 235 -27.91 -4.09 -6.57
C LYS A 235 -26.58 -4.79 -6.59
N VAL A 236 -26.23 -5.45 -5.52
CA VAL A 236 -24.93 -6.10 -5.46
C VAL A 236 -24.83 -7.16 -6.54
N SER A 237 -24.07 -6.85 -7.59
CA SER A 237 -23.78 -7.80 -8.66
C SER A 237 -22.90 -8.93 -8.12
N PRO A 238 -23.17 -10.20 -8.43
CA PRO A 238 -22.29 -11.32 -8.07
C PRO A 238 -20.88 -11.20 -8.65
N GLU A 239 -20.69 -10.38 -9.69
CA GLU A 239 -19.38 -10.04 -10.25
C GLU A 239 -18.44 -9.44 -9.22
N ILE A 240 -18.98 -8.71 -8.22
CA ILE A 240 -18.17 -8.17 -7.11
C ILE A 240 -17.55 -9.29 -6.28
N ASN A 241 -18.29 -10.38 -6.05
CA ASN A 241 -17.76 -11.52 -5.32
C ASN A 241 -16.61 -12.19 -6.10
N ALA A 242 -16.78 -12.32 -7.44
CA ALA A 242 -15.73 -12.87 -8.31
C ALA A 242 -14.49 -11.94 -8.34
N LEU A 243 -14.69 -10.63 -8.46
CA LEU A 243 -13.61 -9.63 -8.42
C LEU A 243 -12.86 -9.69 -7.09
N SER A 244 -13.58 -9.66 -5.97
CA SER A 244 -12.97 -9.71 -4.63
C SER A 244 -12.24 -11.03 -4.39
N ALA A 245 -12.76 -12.16 -4.88
CA ALA A 245 -12.09 -13.45 -4.81
C ALA A 245 -10.77 -13.45 -5.59
N ILE A 246 -10.75 -12.88 -6.81
CA ILE A 246 -9.53 -12.75 -7.61
C ILE A 246 -8.49 -11.89 -6.88
N ILE A 247 -8.89 -10.70 -6.42
CA ILE A 247 -7.99 -9.78 -5.70
C ILE A 247 -7.40 -10.47 -4.47
N PHE A 248 -8.25 -11.13 -3.66
CA PHE A 248 -7.79 -11.86 -2.49
C PHE A 248 -6.79 -12.97 -2.84
N LEU A 249 -7.08 -13.78 -3.85
CA LEU A 249 -6.19 -14.85 -4.28
C LEU A 249 -4.87 -14.33 -4.84
N VAL A 250 -4.87 -13.22 -5.58
CA VAL A 250 -3.66 -12.57 -6.09
C VAL A 250 -2.80 -12.06 -4.93
N ILE A 251 -3.41 -11.35 -3.96
CA ILE A 251 -2.69 -10.86 -2.78
C ILE A 251 -2.12 -12.02 -1.97
N LEU A 252 -2.92 -13.07 -1.74
CA LEU A 252 -2.49 -14.26 -1.03
C LEU A 252 -1.31 -14.94 -1.74
N ALA A 253 -1.36 -15.08 -3.07
CA ALA A 253 -0.28 -15.65 -3.87
C ALA A 253 1.00 -14.80 -3.76
N ILE A 254 0.90 -13.47 -3.81
CA ILE A 254 2.03 -12.56 -3.63
C ILE A 254 2.66 -12.75 -2.24
N ILE A 255 1.86 -12.77 -1.18
CA ILE A 255 2.34 -12.96 0.19
C ILE A 255 3.04 -14.32 0.35
N LEU A 256 2.41 -15.40 -0.15
CA LEU A 256 2.98 -16.74 -0.05
C LEU A 256 4.27 -16.89 -0.83
N THR A 257 4.36 -16.30 -2.02
CA THR A 257 5.59 -16.32 -2.83
C THR A 257 6.70 -15.48 -2.19
N SER A 258 6.40 -14.29 -1.66
CA SER A 258 7.36 -13.46 -0.93
C SER A 258 7.91 -14.21 0.29
N ASN A 259 7.05 -14.76 1.15
CA ASN A 259 7.47 -15.53 2.31
C ASN A 259 8.32 -16.76 1.94
N ALA A 260 7.99 -17.43 0.84
CA ALA A 260 8.78 -18.57 0.35
C ALA A 260 10.17 -18.14 -0.14
N MET A 261 10.27 -16.98 -0.77
CA MET A 261 11.55 -16.40 -1.22
C MET A 261 12.41 -16.00 -0.02
N ASP A 262 11.86 -15.32 0.97
CA ASP A 262 12.55 -14.91 2.20
C ASP A 262 13.07 -16.13 2.99
N SER A 263 12.24 -17.17 3.12
CA SER A 263 12.67 -18.44 3.74
C SER A 263 13.81 -19.11 3.01
N ARG A 264 13.83 -19.07 1.68
CA ARG A 264 14.91 -19.62 0.86
C ARG A 264 16.19 -18.80 1.01
N ALA A 265 16.10 -17.47 0.99
CA ALA A 265 17.22 -16.56 1.20
C ALA A 265 17.85 -16.76 2.58
N TYR A 266 17.04 -16.85 3.64
CA TYR A 266 17.49 -17.12 4.99
C TYR A 266 18.24 -18.46 5.11
N LYS A 267 17.67 -19.54 4.56
CA LYS A 267 18.32 -20.87 4.54
C LYS A 267 19.64 -20.86 3.76
N ARG A 268 19.71 -20.11 2.66
CA ARG A 268 20.93 -19.96 1.86
C ARG A 268 22.02 -19.24 2.65
N ASN A 269 21.68 -18.15 3.33
CA ASN A 269 22.61 -17.40 4.16
C ASN A 269 23.13 -18.24 5.35
N GLN A 270 22.24 -18.98 6.03
CA GLN A 270 22.69 -19.89 7.10
C GLN A 270 23.63 -20.99 6.60
N LYS A 271 23.38 -21.55 5.40
CA LYS A 271 24.31 -22.52 4.81
C LYS A 271 25.67 -21.91 4.47
N ALA A 272 25.71 -20.68 3.97
CA ALA A 272 26.94 -19.96 3.67
C ALA A 272 27.77 -19.70 4.95
N ILE A 273 27.12 -19.23 6.03
CA ILE A 273 27.75 -18.98 7.33
C ILE A 273 28.32 -20.29 7.90
N ARG A 274 27.57 -21.41 7.84
CA ARG A 274 28.04 -22.72 8.32
C ARG A 274 29.23 -23.26 7.52
N ARG A 275 29.30 -23.01 6.21
CA ARG A 275 30.43 -23.40 5.38
C ARG A 275 31.67 -22.58 5.71
N ALA A 276 31.53 -21.27 5.85
CA ALA A 276 32.63 -20.39 6.24
C ALA A 276 33.19 -20.72 7.65
N ALA A 277 32.34 -21.16 8.59
CA ALA A 277 32.76 -21.59 9.91
C ALA A 277 33.41 -23.00 9.96
N ALA A 278 33.20 -23.82 8.92
CA ALA A 278 33.83 -25.15 8.82
C ALA A 278 35.17 -25.13 8.08
N GLU A 279 35.49 -24.03 7.42
CA GLU A 279 36.78 -23.80 6.72
C GLU A 279 37.81 -23.07 7.58
N GLN A 280 37.44 -22.65 8.79
CA GLN A 280 38.32 -22.12 9.86
C GLN A 280 38.70 -23.19 10.88
#